data_a2be547cd51e1c00728cf91decd60561
#
_entry.id   a2be547cd51e1c00728cf91decd60561
#
_cell.length_a   1.000
_cell.length_b   1.000
_cell.length_c   1.000
_cell.angle_alpha   90.00
_cell.angle_beta   90.00
_cell.angle_gamma   90.00
#
_symmetry.space_group_name_H-M   'P 1'
#
loop_
_entity.id
_entity.type
_entity.pdbx_description
1 polymer ?
#
loop_
_entity_poly.entity_id
_entity_poly.type
_entity_poly.pdbx_seq_one_letter_code
_entity_poly.pdbx_strand_id
1 'polypeptide(L)'
;GHAGTGPPHSIAARELEILRLKAPGASERLSNQVVAFVQKMRTMDLFKAPGVAEAIDWTNALLALDAMALDPQSVESTLGVLLKYQDDIARLQGGEIVRLLDELRQQGALPA
;
A
#
# COMPACT_ATOMS: atom_id res chain seq x y z
N GLY A 1 3.07 17.43 -23.30
CA GLY A 1 2.56 17.30 -23.10
C GLY A 1 2.64 17.05 -23.03
N HIS A 2 2.59 17.27 -23.06
CA HIS A 2 2.10 17.03 -22.84
C HIS A 2 1.54 16.69 -22.55
N ALA A 3 1.88 16.73 -23.06
CA ALA A 3 1.05 16.60 -22.82
C ALA A 3 0.40 16.15 -22.14
N GLY A 4 0.13 16.17 -21.88
CA GLY A 4 -0.64 15.85 -20.98
C GLY A 4 -0.51 14.89 -20.44
N THR A 5 -0.20 14.71 -20.30
CA THR A 5 -0.26 13.90 -19.80
C THR A 5 -0.13 13.55 -18.48
N GLY A 6 -0.07 13.79 -17.72
CA GLY A 6 -0.38 13.55 -16.42
C GLY A 6 -0.06 12.24 -15.83
N PRO A 7 -0.74 11.17 -16.12
CA PRO A 7 -0.60 9.93 -15.37
C PRO A 7 0.83 9.45 -15.13
N PRO A 8 1.75 9.53 -16.08
CA PRO A 8 3.11 9.05 -15.82
C PRO A 8 3.83 9.80 -14.73
N HIS A 9 3.30 10.96 -14.36
CA HIS A 9 3.93 11.77 -13.34
C HIS A 9 3.14 11.77 -12.04
N SER A 10 2.14 10.89 -11.94
CA SER A 10 1.36 10.78 -10.71
C SER A 10 2.24 10.24 -9.59
N ILE A 11 1.83 10.55 -8.36
CA ILE A 11 2.53 10.07 -7.17
C ILE A 11 2.53 8.55 -7.16
N ALA A 12 1.41 7.93 -7.54
CA ALA A 12 1.31 6.48 -7.55
C ALA A 12 2.28 5.84 -8.55
N ALA A 13 2.39 6.39 -9.75
CA ALA A 13 3.31 5.84 -10.76
C ALA A 13 4.75 5.98 -10.31
N ARG A 14 5.07 7.09 -9.70
CA ARG A 14 6.41 7.36 -9.21
C ARG A 14 6.77 6.41 -8.07
N GLU A 15 5.83 6.20 -7.18
CA GLU A 15 6.03 5.32 -6.05
C GLU A 15 6.23 3.88 -6.51
N LEU A 16 5.51 3.46 -7.53
CA LEU A 16 5.68 2.13 -8.10
C LEU A 16 7.10 1.94 -8.64
N GLU A 17 7.64 2.95 -9.33
CA GLU A 17 9.01 2.90 -9.82
C GLU A 17 10.02 2.77 -8.67
N ILE A 18 9.79 3.52 -7.60
CA ILE A 18 10.66 3.46 -6.44
C ILE A 18 10.63 2.07 -5.82
N LEU A 19 9.45 1.46 -5.71
CA LEU A 19 9.34 0.11 -5.18
C LEU A 19 10.08 -0.90 -6.04
N ARG A 20 10.05 -0.75 -7.35
CA ARG A 20 10.79 -1.63 -8.26
C ARG A 20 12.30 -1.58 -7.97
N LEU A 21 12.79 -0.42 -7.62
CA LEU A 21 14.22 -0.24 -7.34
C LEU A 21 14.61 -0.66 -5.92
N LYS A 22 13.76 -0.36 -4.95
CA LYS A 22 14.10 -0.55 -3.53
C LYS A 22 13.60 -1.86 -2.95
N ALA A 23 12.62 -2.48 -3.59
CA ALA A 23 12.10 -3.78 -3.19
C ALA A 23 11.97 -4.68 -4.42
N PRO A 24 13.11 -4.99 -5.07
CA PRO A 24 13.07 -5.69 -6.37
C PRO A 24 12.56 -7.12 -6.29
N GLY A 25 12.50 -7.69 -5.09
CA GLY A 25 11.95 -9.03 -4.91
C GLY A 25 10.43 -9.08 -5.00
N ALA A 26 9.76 -7.93 -4.96
CA ALA A 26 8.31 -7.89 -5.02
C ALA A 26 7.83 -8.04 -6.47
N SER A 27 6.76 -8.82 -6.64
CA SER A 27 6.13 -8.94 -7.96
C SER A 27 5.47 -7.62 -8.33
N GLU A 28 5.19 -7.43 -9.62
CA GLU A 28 4.42 -6.28 -10.08
C GLU A 28 3.05 -6.24 -9.39
N ARG A 29 2.45 -7.41 -9.24
CA ARG A 29 1.14 -7.51 -8.57
C ARG A 29 1.20 -6.98 -7.15
N LEU A 30 2.17 -7.45 -6.36
CA LEU A 30 2.29 -7.01 -4.98
C LEU A 30 2.61 -5.52 -4.91
N SER A 31 3.53 -5.05 -5.74
CA SER A 31 3.91 -3.63 -5.76
C SER A 31 2.73 -2.73 -6.09
N ASN A 32 1.92 -3.12 -7.08
CA ASN A 32 0.73 -2.35 -7.43
C ASN A 32 -0.27 -2.31 -6.28
N GLN A 33 -0.44 -3.43 -5.58
CA GLN A 33 -1.36 -3.49 -4.46
C GLN A 33 -0.89 -2.65 -3.28
N VAL A 34 0.42 -2.69 -3.00
CA VAL A 34 0.99 -1.86 -1.94
C VAL A 34 0.75 -0.38 -2.23
N VAL A 35 1.03 0.05 -3.45
CA VAL A 35 0.82 1.45 -3.82
C VAL A 35 -0.65 1.83 -3.67
N ALA A 36 -1.55 0.99 -4.16
CA ALA A 36 -2.99 1.27 -4.06
C ALA A 36 -3.43 1.40 -2.60
N PHE A 37 -2.97 0.49 -1.75
CA PHE A 37 -3.35 0.52 -0.33
C PHE A 37 -2.79 1.76 0.37
N VAL A 38 -1.53 2.07 0.13
CA VAL A 38 -0.89 3.24 0.74
C VAL A 38 -1.56 4.53 0.27
N GLN A 39 -1.90 4.61 -1.01
CA GLN A 39 -2.61 5.78 -1.53
C GLN A 39 -3.97 5.95 -0.85
N LYS A 40 -4.67 4.83 -0.63
CA LYS A 40 -5.95 4.86 0.08
C LYS A 40 -5.77 5.37 1.50
N MET A 41 -4.73 4.91 2.19
CA MET A 41 -4.48 5.35 3.55
C MET A 41 -4.18 6.85 3.64
N ARG A 42 -3.58 7.42 2.61
CA ARG A 42 -3.31 8.84 2.57
C ARG A 42 -4.55 9.69 2.44
N THR A 43 -5.68 9.08 2.07
CA THR A 43 -6.96 9.78 2.04
C THR A 43 -7.72 9.68 3.35
N MET A 44 -7.21 8.88 4.30
CA MET A 44 -7.84 8.70 5.60
C MET A 44 -7.32 9.76 6.57
N ASP A 45 -8.10 10.01 7.62
CA ASP A 45 -7.71 10.96 8.66
C ASP A 45 -6.85 10.27 9.71
N LEU A 46 -5.59 10.04 9.35
CA LEU A 46 -4.61 9.42 10.24
C LEU A 46 -3.70 10.48 10.84
N PHE A 47 -3.16 10.22 12.04
CA PHE A 47 -2.18 11.12 12.64
C PHE A 47 -0.96 11.26 11.74
N LYS A 48 -0.53 10.14 11.14
CA LYS A 48 0.58 10.17 10.20
C LYS A 48 0.36 9.11 9.13
N ALA A 49 -0.05 9.57 7.96
CA ALA A 49 -0.19 8.67 6.81
C ALA A 49 1.18 8.17 6.38
N PRO A 50 1.28 6.95 5.85
CA PRO A 50 2.57 6.39 5.46
C PRO A 50 3.15 7.11 4.25
N GLY A 51 4.45 7.36 4.30
CA GLY A 51 5.17 7.92 3.17
C GLY A 51 5.82 6.84 2.33
N VAL A 52 6.69 7.26 1.43
CA VAL A 52 7.38 6.33 0.52
C VAL A 52 8.31 5.39 1.30
N ALA A 53 9.02 5.92 2.29
CA ALA A 53 9.93 5.09 3.08
C ALA A 53 9.18 3.95 3.76
N GLU A 54 8.03 4.26 4.36
CA GLU A 54 7.21 3.25 5.01
C GLU A 54 6.66 2.24 4.00
N ALA A 55 6.31 2.70 2.80
CA ALA A 55 5.84 1.80 1.75
C ALA A 55 6.94 0.79 1.35
N ILE A 56 8.17 1.25 1.26
CA ILE A 56 9.31 0.38 0.94
C ILE A 56 9.51 -0.65 2.06
N ASP A 57 9.56 -0.18 3.29
CA ASP A 57 9.77 -1.07 4.44
C ASP A 57 8.65 -2.10 4.54
N TRP A 58 7.42 -1.65 4.29
CA TRP A 58 6.26 -2.53 4.34
C TRP A 58 6.32 -3.60 3.25
N THR A 59 6.71 -3.21 2.04
CA THR A 59 6.86 -4.17 0.95
C THR A 59 7.87 -5.24 1.32
N ASN A 60 9.00 -4.86 1.90
CA ASN A 60 10.02 -5.81 2.31
C ASN A 60 9.53 -6.70 3.46
N ALA A 61 8.73 -6.16 4.38
CA ALA A 61 8.14 -6.97 5.44
C ALA A 61 7.16 -8.00 4.87
N LEU A 62 6.35 -7.62 3.88
CA LEU A 62 5.45 -8.54 3.23
C LEU A 62 6.21 -9.65 2.50
N LEU A 63 7.32 -9.31 1.87
CA LEU A 63 8.18 -10.30 1.23
C LEU A 63 8.75 -11.29 2.24
N ALA A 64 9.11 -10.81 3.42
CA ALA A 64 9.61 -11.67 4.48
C ALA A 64 8.56 -12.68 4.95
N LEU A 65 7.28 -12.38 4.75
CA LEU A 65 6.18 -13.30 5.04
C LEU A 65 5.79 -14.13 3.83
N ASP A 66 6.55 -14.04 2.75
CA ASP A 66 6.23 -14.71 1.49
C ASP A 66 4.86 -14.32 0.93
N ALA A 67 4.43 -13.09 1.21
CA ALA A 67 3.15 -12.60 0.71
C ALA A 67 3.27 -12.33 -0.79
N MET A 68 2.36 -12.89 -1.57
CA MET A 68 2.31 -12.68 -3.01
C MET A 68 1.26 -11.64 -3.38
N ALA A 69 0.40 -11.31 -2.44
CA ALA A 69 -0.67 -10.33 -2.62
C ALA A 69 -1.10 -9.87 -1.23
N LEU A 70 -1.81 -8.75 -1.18
CA LEU A 70 -2.35 -8.28 0.09
C LEU A 70 -3.58 -9.10 0.47
N ASP A 71 -3.57 -9.60 1.69
CA ASP A 71 -4.74 -10.23 2.30
C ASP A 71 -4.87 -9.68 3.72
N PRO A 72 -6.05 -9.84 4.36
CA PRO A 72 -6.27 -9.23 5.67
C PRO A 72 -5.24 -9.61 6.72
N GLN A 73 -4.82 -10.88 6.73
CA GLN A 73 -3.90 -11.35 7.75
C GLN A 73 -2.49 -10.78 7.57
N SER A 74 -1.98 -10.78 6.34
CA SER A 74 -0.64 -10.25 6.10
C SER A 74 -0.60 -8.75 6.32
N VAL A 75 -1.68 -8.03 6.00
CA VAL A 75 -1.76 -6.60 6.27
C VAL A 75 -1.77 -6.36 7.78
N GLU A 76 -2.63 -7.06 8.50
CA GLU A 76 -2.77 -6.85 9.93
C GLU A 76 -1.46 -7.13 10.67
N SER A 77 -0.76 -8.20 10.31
CA SER A 77 0.46 -8.58 11.01
C SER A 77 1.64 -7.64 10.72
N THR A 78 1.53 -6.79 9.71
CA THR A 78 2.61 -5.88 9.32
C THR A 78 2.26 -4.40 9.51
N LEU A 79 1.10 -4.09 10.08
CA LEU A 79 0.68 -2.69 10.26
C LEU A 79 1.70 -1.85 11.02
N GLY A 80 2.40 -2.46 11.98
CA GLY A 80 3.39 -1.74 12.76
C GLY A 80 4.59 -1.25 11.96
N VAL A 81 4.84 -1.84 10.80
CA VAL A 81 5.88 -1.35 9.89
C VAL A 81 5.39 -0.13 9.13
N LEU A 82 4.11 -0.14 8.76
CA LEU A 82 3.52 0.89 7.92
C LEU A 82 3.12 2.15 8.70
N LEU A 83 2.60 1.96 9.91
CA LEU A 83 2.05 3.06 10.73
C LEU A 83 2.87 3.26 11.99
N LYS A 84 3.09 4.52 12.33
CA LYS A 84 3.93 4.90 13.48
C LYS A 84 3.15 5.01 14.79
N TYR A 85 1.84 5.30 14.73
CA TYR A 85 1.07 5.59 15.92
C TYR A 85 0.07 4.48 16.21
N GLN A 86 -0.04 4.14 17.50
CA GLN A 86 -0.96 3.09 17.94
C GLN A 86 -2.41 3.44 17.60
N ASP A 87 -2.76 4.72 17.68
CA ASP A 87 -4.12 5.15 17.35
C ASP A 87 -4.43 4.89 15.88
N ASP A 88 -3.45 5.09 14.99
CA ASP A 88 -3.64 4.80 13.57
C ASP A 88 -3.78 3.31 13.33
N ILE A 89 -2.95 2.51 14.00
CA ILE A 89 -3.05 1.05 13.90
C ILE A 89 -4.41 0.57 14.36
N ALA A 90 -4.89 1.13 15.47
CA ALA A 90 -6.19 0.75 16.02
C ALA A 90 -7.34 1.04 15.05
N ARG A 91 -7.21 2.10 14.24
CA ARG A 91 -8.24 2.44 13.27
C ARG A 91 -8.37 1.41 12.15
N LEU A 92 -7.33 0.62 11.92
CA LEU A 92 -7.35 -0.38 10.85
C LEU A 92 -7.63 -1.78 11.37
N GLN A 93 -7.88 -1.94 12.66
CA GLN A 93 -8.21 -3.23 13.24
C GLN A 93 -9.71 -3.49 13.17
N GLY A 94 -10.11 -4.73 13.46
CA GLY A 94 -11.52 -5.06 13.60
C GLY A 94 -12.30 -5.01 12.30
N GLY A 95 -11.84 -5.59 11.24
CA GLY A 95 -12.59 -5.67 9.99
C GLY A 95 -12.38 -4.51 9.04
N GLU A 96 -11.73 -3.45 9.48
CA GLU A 96 -11.48 -2.30 8.62
C GLU A 96 -10.57 -2.64 7.45
N ILE A 97 -9.58 -3.51 7.68
CA ILE A 97 -8.68 -3.95 6.61
C ILE A 97 -9.47 -4.67 5.52
N VAL A 98 -10.37 -5.57 5.92
CA VAL A 98 -11.20 -6.30 4.96
C VAL A 98 -12.02 -5.31 4.13
N ARG A 99 -12.62 -4.32 4.80
CA ARG A 99 -13.43 -3.31 4.13
C ARG A 99 -12.60 -2.51 3.13
N LEU A 100 -11.38 -2.11 3.50
CA LEU A 100 -10.51 -1.35 2.62
C LEU A 100 -10.08 -2.16 1.41
N LEU A 101 -9.72 -3.42 1.62
CA LEU A 101 -9.31 -4.29 0.51
C LEU A 101 -10.48 -4.53 -0.45
N ASP A 102 -11.68 -4.74 0.09
CA ASP A 102 -12.86 -4.90 -0.75
C ASP A 102 -13.15 -3.65 -1.55
N GLU A 103 -13.02 -2.49 -0.91
CA GLU A 103 -13.24 -1.20 -1.59
C GLU A 103 -12.26 -1.02 -2.74
N LEU A 104 -11.00 -1.38 -2.53
CA LEU A 104 -9.99 -1.27 -3.58
C LEU A 104 -10.27 -2.23 -4.73
N ARG A 105 -10.78 -3.43 -4.44
CA ARG A 105 -11.18 -4.37 -5.49
C ARG A 105 -12.33 -3.81 -6.31
N GLN A 106 -13.32 -3.21 -5.65
CA GLN A 106 -14.46 -2.63 -6.34
C GLN A 106 -14.06 -1.46 -7.23
N GLN A 107 -13.03 -0.73 -6.85
CA GLN A 107 -12.50 0.38 -7.63
C GLN A 107 -11.57 -0.08 -8.75
N GLY A 108 -11.30 -1.38 -8.83
CA GLY A 108 -10.38 -1.89 -9.84
C GLY A 108 -8.91 -1.72 -9.49
N ALA A 109 -8.60 -1.23 -8.29
CA ALA A 109 -7.22 -1.02 -7.87
C ALA A 109 -6.55 -2.32 -7.46
N LEU A 110 -7.33 -3.34 -7.07
CA LEU A 110 -6.84 -4.68 -6.79
C LEU A 110 -7.59 -5.67 -7.68
N PRO A 111 -6.95 -6.77 -8.08
CA PRO A 111 -7.65 -7.81 -8.83
C PRO A 111 -8.73 -8.48 -7.98
N ALA A 112 -9.74 -8.95 -8.66
CA ALA A 112 -10.85 -9.61 -8.00
C ALA A 112 -10.40 -10.92 -7.34
#